data_359cb0ee4d19ffad90f6b36a4f9f73d4
#
_entry.id   359cb0ee4d19ffad90f6b36a4f9f73d4
#
_cell.length_a   1.000
_cell.length_b   1.000
_cell.length_c   1.000
_cell.angle_alpha   90.00
_cell.angle_beta   90.00
_cell.angle_gamma   90.00
#
_symmetry.space_group_name_H-M   'P 1'
#
loop_
_entity.id
_entity.type
_entity.pdbx_description
1 polymer ?
#
loop_
_entity_poly.entity_id
_entity_poly.type
_entity_poly.pdbx_seq_one_letter_code
_entity_poly.pdbx_strand_id
1 'polypeptide(L)'
;NFAAIAERRFELGETNYLEKITTQSRHKQIQIKLEEAAQDVVLAYGNLIKVVQAEDSINIRLASQKKVSLSFKGLENSIELEYYSNRVNLFDYQRNYEKQLLLPDLSLSYFQGSNSNLNENLSGYYLGLKIPLLFFGQSSKIKASTIAREIALEESKEYEVLLKIAYLSLKAELIKQEQALTYYEDE
;
A
#
# COMPACT_ATOMS: atom_id res chain seq x y z
N ASN A 1 -9.90 -29.38 35.63
CA ASN A 1 -10.78 -29.26 34.46
C ASN A 1 -12.23 -29.07 34.94
N PHE A 2 -12.79 -27.86 34.87
CA PHE A 2 -14.14 -27.53 35.34
C PHE A 2 -15.24 -28.40 34.71
N ALA A 3 -15.08 -28.81 33.44
CA ALA A 3 -16.04 -29.65 32.74
C ALA A 3 -16.15 -31.06 33.41
N ALA A 4 -15.04 -31.64 33.81
CA ALA A 4 -15.01 -32.92 34.53
C ALA A 4 -15.63 -32.81 35.94
N ILE A 5 -15.40 -31.69 36.63
CA ILE A 5 -15.99 -31.43 37.95
C ILE A 5 -17.52 -31.28 37.81
N ALA A 6 -18.00 -30.50 36.82
CA ALA A 6 -19.43 -30.33 36.60
C ALA A 6 -20.14 -31.65 36.21
N GLU A 7 -19.46 -32.51 35.43
CA GLU A 7 -19.96 -33.85 35.12
C GLU A 7 -20.09 -34.73 36.36
N ARG A 8 -19.05 -34.74 37.20
CA ARG A 8 -19.07 -35.53 38.46
C ARG A 8 -20.14 -35.03 39.41
N ARG A 9 -20.31 -33.73 39.58
CA ARG A 9 -21.37 -33.15 40.41
C ARG A 9 -22.78 -33.49 39.88
N PHE A 10 -22.96 -33.53 38.55
CA PHE A 10 -24.22 -33.95 37.94
C PHE A 10 -24.50 -35.43 38.24
N GLU A 11 -23.52 -36.34 38.13
CA GLU A 11 -23.65 -37.75 38.45
C GLU A 11 -24.04 -38.00 39.93
N LEU A 12 -23.56 -37.12 40.82
CA LEU A 12 -23.89 -37.16 42.24
C LEU A 12 -25.22 -36.46 42.58
N GLY A 13 -25.91 -35.89 41.61
CA GLY A 13 -27.15 -35.14 41.81
C GLY A 13 -26.97 -33.77 42.47
N GLU A 14 -25.76 -33.26 42.54
CA GLU A 14 -25.41 -31.98 43.18
C GLU A 14 -25.62 -30.75 42.26
N THR A 15 -25.80 -30.98 40.97
CA THR A 15 -26.02 -29.90 39.97
C THR A 15 -27.02 -30.34 38.92
N ASN A 16 -27.52 -29.38 38.13
CA ASN A 16 -28.47 -29.62 37.07
C ASN A 16 -27.80 -29.91 35.71
N TYR A 17 -28.57 -30.48 34.76
CA TYR A 17 -28.11 -30.84 33.44
C TYR A 17 -27.61 -29.61 32.64
N LEU A 18 -28.22 -28.44 32.85
CA LEU A 18 -27.85 -27.19 32.15
C LEU A 18 -26.43 -26.75 32.52
N GLU A 19 -26.06 -26.83 33.82
CA GLU A 19 -24.72 -26.48 34.26
C GLU A 19 -23.66 -27.41 33.65
N LYS A 20 -23.92 -28.74 33.61
CA LYS A 20 -23.07 -29.73 32.96
C LYS A 20 -22.85 -29.37 31.49
N ILE A 21 -23.93 -29.19 30.71
CA ILE A 21 -23.83 -28.91 29.26
C ILE A 21 -23.16 -27.58 28.98
N THR A 22 -23.47 -26.55 29.77
CA THR A 22 -22.84 -25.23 29.61
C THR A 22 -21.34 -25.30 29.83
N THR A 23 -20.90 -26.01 30.87
CA THR A 23 -19.48 -26.16 31.19
C THR A 23 -18.75 -27.00 30.14
N GLN A 24 -19.35 -28.08 29.66
CA GLN A 24 -18.80 -28.89 28.56
C GLN A 24 -18.71 -28.09 27.26
N SER A 25 -19.73 -27.29 26.91
CA SER A 25 -19.74 -26.44 25.75
C SER A 25 -18.62 -25.37 25.80
N ARG A 26 -18.47 -24.73 26.98
CA ARG A 26 -17.37 -23.76 27.18
C ARG A 26 -15.99 -24.42 27.08
N HIS A 27 -15.82 -25.60 27.62
CA HIS A 27 -14.56 -26.34 27.51
C HIS A 27 -14.22 -26.62 26.05
N LYS A 28 -15.21 -27.09 25.26
CA LYS A 28 -15.03 -27.33 23.81
C LYS A 28 -14.73 -26.07 23.05
N GLN A 29 -15.37 -24.94 23.36
CA GLN A 29 -15.09 -23.64 22.74
C GLN A 29 -13.63 -23.19 23.02
N ILE A 30 -13.13 -23.40 24.25
CA ILE A 30 -11.75 -23.06 24.60
C ILE A 30 -10.76 -23.96 23.84
N GLN A 31 -11.07 -25.27 23.69
CA GLN A 31 -10.24 -26.17 22.90
C GLN A 31 -10.15 -25.73 21.43
N ILE A 32 -11.29 -25.37 20.80
CA ILE A 32 -11.32 -24.84 19.43
C ILE A 32 -10.46 -23.58 19.33
N LYS A 33 -10.60 -22.64 20.26
CA LYS A 33 -9.78 -21.41 20.25
C LYS A 33 -8.28 -21.69 20.40
N LEU A 34 -7.92 -22.72 21.18
CA LEU A 34 -6.52 -23.14 21.31
C LEU A 34 -5.97 -23.69 19.98
N GLU A 35 -6.77 -24.50 19.29
CA GLU A 35 -6.41 -25.03 17.98
C GLU A 35 -6.31 -23.91 16.91
N GLU A 36 -7.26 -22.97 16.91
CA GLU A 36 -7.22 -21.78 16.05
C GLU A 36 -5.94 -20.96 16.30
N ALA A 37 -5.61 -20.67 17.56
CA ALA A 37 -4.40 -19.94 17.90
C ALA A 37 -3.12 -20.70 17.48
N ALA A 38 -3.11 -22.02 17.56
CA ALA A 38 -1.99 -22.82 17.06
C ALA A 38 -1.83 -22.71 15.53
N GLN A 39 -2.94 -22.70 14.77
CA GLN A 39 -2.89 -22.48 13.32
C GLN A 39 -2.45 -21.06 12.98
N ASP A 40 -2.89 -20.06 13.74
CA ASP A 40 -2.47 -18.66 13.54
C ASP A 40 -0.95 -18.51 13.71
N VAL A 41 -0.34 -19.23 14.66
CA VAL A 41 1.13 -19.26 14.82
C VAL A 41 1.81 -19.84 13.59
N VAL A 42 1.27 -20.93 13.01
CA VAL A 42 1.82 -21.52 11.76
C VAL A 42 1.74 -20.55 10.61
N LEU A 43 0.60 -19.87 10.44
CA LEU A 43 0.40 -18.86 9.40
C LEU A 43 1.33 -17.66 9.57
N ALA A 44 1.45 -17.15 10.80
CA ALA A 44 2.34 -16.04 11.13
C ALA A 44 3.81 -16.39 10.87
N TYR A 45 4.22 -17.62 11.21
CA TYR A 45 5.55 -18.13 10.93
C TYR A 45 5.83 -18.24 9.43
N GLY A 46 4.86 -18.75 8.65
CA GLY A 46 4.95 -18.80 7.19
C GLY A 46 5.11 -17.40 6.57
N ASN A 47 4.37 -16.43 7.07
CA ASN A 47 4.50 -15.03 6.64
C ASN A 47 5.87 -14.44 6.99
N LEU A 48 6.41 -14.76 8.17
CA LEU A 48 7.75 -14.33 8.57
C LEU A 48 8.81 -14.89 7.63
N ILE A 49 8.79 -16.20 7.33
CA ILE A 49 9.71 -16.84 6.38
C ILE A 49 9.63 -16.16 5.01
N LYS A 50 8.42 -15.87 4.53
CA LYS A 50 8.20 -15.18 3.25
C LYS A 50 8.85 -13.79 3.22
N VAL A 51 8.75 -13.02 4.30
CA VAL A 51 9.30 -11.66 4.38
C VAL A 51 10.82 -11.67 4.50
N VAL A 52 11.36 -12.60 5.31
CA VAL A 52 12.80 -12.72 5.55
C VAL A 52 13.50 -13.48 4.41
N GLN A 53 12.75 -14.20 3.57
CA GLN A 53 13.26 -15.07 2.50
C GLN A 53 14.29 -16.10 3.01
N ALA A 54 14.05 -16.63 4.22
CA ALA A 54 14.94 -17.62 4.81
C ALA A 54 14.71 -18.99 4.19
N GLU A 55 15.80 -19.68 3.84
CA GLU A 55 15.77 -21.08 3.35
C GLU A 55 15.66 -22.09 4.52
N ASP A 56 16.14 -21.70 5.70
CA ASP A 56 16.14 -22.54 6.92
C ASP A 56 15.11 -22.06 7.96
N SER A 57 14.84 -22.95 8.93
CA SER A 57 13.95 -22.64 10.06
C SER A 57 14.53 -21.53 10.94
N ILE A 58 13.71 -20.50 11.22
CA ILE A 58 14.08 -19.38 12.08
C ILE A 58 13.72 -19.69 13.53
N ASN A 59 14.69 -19.56 14.44
CA ASN A 59 14.41 -19.67 15.87
C ASN A 59 14.04 -18.29 16.42
N ILE A 60 12.77 -18.13 16.81
CA ILE A 60 12.25 -16.87 17.36
C ILE A 60 12.55 -16.84 18.85
N ARG A 61 13.38 -15.89 19.29
CA ARG A 61 13.57 -15.57 20.70
C ARG A 61 12.59 -14.48 21.13
N LEU A 62 11.74 -14.80 22.08
CA LEU A 62 10.91 -13.80 22.74
C LEU A 62 11.82 -12.86 23.56
N ALA A 63 12.08 -11.67 23.02
CA ALA A 63 12.64 -10.60 23.82
C ALA A 63 11.53 -9.95 24.65
N SER A 64 11.85 -9.54 25.88
CA SER A 64 10.94 -8.73 26.69
C SER A 64 10.48 -7.53 25.89
N GLN A 65 9.20 -7.50 25.50
CA GLN A 65 8.63 -6.42 24.73
C GLN A 65 8.51 -5.18 25.63
N LYS A 66 9.31 -4.15 25.35
CA LYS A 66 9.06 -2.84 25.92
C LYS A 66 7.80 -2.27 25.27
N LYS A 67 6.88 -1.75 26.08
CA LYS A 67 5.71 -1.00 25.57
C LYS A 67 6.22 0.12 24.68
N VAL A 68 6.00 0.00 23.36
CA VAL A 68 6.43 1.00 22.40
C VAL A 68 5.39 2.11 22.40
N SER A 69 5.80 3.30 22.81
CA SER A 69 4.96 4.50 22.61
C SER A 69 4.94 4.84 21.13
N LEU A 70 3.80 4.60 20.47
CA LEU A 70 3.63 4.95 19.06
C LEU A 70 3.48 6.46 18.95
N SER A 71 4.49 7.12 18.37
CA SER A 71 4.37 8.51 17.93
C SER A 71 3.73 8.51 16.54
N PHE A 72 2.48 8.91 16.46
CA PHE A 72 1.78 9.06 15.18
C PHE A 72 2.27 10.33 14.50
N LYS A 73 3.16 10.19 13.51
CA LYS A 73 3.42 11.25 12.53
C LYS A 73 2.19 11.31 11.61
N GLY A 74 1.73 12.53 11.30
CA GLY A 74 0.56 12.72 10.43
C GLY A 74 0.69 11.99 9.09
N LEU A 75 -0.42 11.59 8.50
CA LEU A 75 -0.53 10.91 7.21
C LEU A 75 0.06 11.74 6.05
N GLU A 76 0.25 13.05 6.26
CA GLU A 76 0.70 14.01 5.26
C GLU A 76 2.09 13.73 4.67
N ASN A 77 2.93 12.96 5.37
CA ASN A 77 4.28 12.61 4.95
C ASN A 77 4.38 11.16 4.43
N SER A 78 3.28 10.58 3.94
CA SER A 78 3.31 9.26 3.33
C SER A 78 4.03 9.31 1.98
N ILE A 79 5.02 8.44 1.79
CA ILE A 79 5.77 8.27 0.51
C ILE A 79 4.79 7.92 -0.62
N GLU A 80 3.76 7.14 -0.31
CA GLU A 80 2.75 6.74 -1.28
C GLU A 80 1.88 7.92 -1.73
N LEU A 81 1.53 8.85 -0.84
CA LEU A 81 0.84 10.09 -1.24
C LEU A 81 1.71 10.95 -2.15
N GLU A 82 2.99 11.05 -1.85
CA GLU A 82 3.96 11.74 -2.71
C GLU A 82 4.07 11.06 -4.09
N TYR A 83 4.10 9.72 -4.14
CA TYR A 83 4.08 8.96 -5.39
C TYR A 83 2.85 9.30 -6.25
N TYR A 84 1.64 9.27 -5.68
CA TYR A 84 0.41 9.61 -6.43
C TYR A 84 0.39 11.07 -6.88
N SER A 85 0.86 12.00 -6.04
CA SER A 85 1.01 13.41 -6.40
C SER A 85 1.98 13.59 -7.57
N ASN A 86 3.14 12.95 -7.54
CA ASN A 86 4.12 12.98 -8.62
C ASN A 86 3.57 12.35 -9.91
N ARG A 87 2.73 11.31 -9.80
CA ARG A 87 2.07 10.70 -10.94
C ARG A 87 1.07 11.65 -11.60
N VAL A 88 0.31 12.42 -10.84
CA VAL A 88 -0.56 13.49 -11.37
C VAL A 88 0.26 14.54 -12.12
N ASN A 89 1.39 14.98 -11.52
CA ASN A 89 2.29 15.94 -12.14
C ASN A 89 2.86 15.40 -13.48
N LEU A 90 3.25 14.13 -13.52
CA LEU A 90 3.74 13.47 -14.74
C LEU A 90 2.72 13.57 -15.88
N PHE A 91 1.46 13.22 -15.62
CA PHE A 91 0.39 13.30 -16.62
C PHE A 91 0.05 14.76 -16.99
N ASP A 92 0.21 15.71 -16.08
CA ASP A 92 0.06 17.12 -16.37
C ASP A 92 1.16 17.62 -17.34
N TYR A 93 2.41 17.23 -17.10
CA TYR A 93 3.51 17.50 -18.03
C TYR A 93 3.31 16.84 -19.38
N GLN A 94 2.85 15.60 -19.44
CA GLN A 94 2.54 14.92 -20.71
C GLN A 94 1.46 15.65 -21.50
N ARG A 95 0.39 16.06 -20.82
CA ARG A 95 -0.67 16.87 -21.47
C ARG A 95 -0.13 18.19 -22.03
N ASN A 96 0.72 18.87 -21.25
CA ASN A 96 1.31 20.14 -21.68
C ASN A 96 2.28 19.92 -22.85
N TYR A 97 3.04 18.84 -22.84
CA TYR A 97 3.89 18.43 -23.96
C TYR A 97 3.07 18.21 -25.24
N GLU A 98 1.96 17.46 -25.16
CA GLU A 98 1.08 17.26 -26.34
C GLU A 98 0.47 18.57 -26.86
N LYS A 99 0.19 19.54 -25.98
CA LYS A 99 -0.25 20.87 -26.38
C LYS A 99 0.87 21.66 -27.09
N GLN A 100 2.10 21.54 -26.61
CA GLN A 100 3.25 22.23 -27.22
C GLN A 100 3.54 21.72 -28.62
N LEU A 101 3.24 20.47 -28.94
CA LEU A 101 3.38 19.93 -30.31
C LEU A 101 2.45 20.57 -31.33
N LEU A 102 1.50 21.40 -30.92
CA LEU A 102 0.71 22.25 -31.81
C LEU A 102 1.44 23.53 -32.22
N LEU A 103 2.49 23.91 -31.51
CA LEU A 103 3.27 25.09 -31.81
C LEU A 103 4.23 24.80 -32.96
N PRO A 104 4.59 25.83 -33.76
CA PRO A 104 5.63 25.72 -34.76
C PRO A 104 6.97 25.34 -34.13
N ASP A 105 7.68 24.40 -34.73
CA ASP A 105 9.02 23.98 -34.31
C ASP A 105 10.07 24.84 -35.07
N LEU A 106 10.92 25.53 -34.31
CA LEU A 106 11.99 26.35 -34.83
C LEU A 106 13.33 25.63 -34.65
N SER A 107 14.02 25.38 -35.73
CA SER A 107 15.34 24.75 -35.72
C SER A 107 16.41 25.70 -36.24
N LEU A 108 17.52 25.78 -35.53
CA LEU A 108 18.74 26.45 -35.92
C LEU A 108 19.87 25.44 -35.94
N SER A 109 20.50 25.29 -37.11
CA SER A 109 21.65 24.37 -37.23
C SER A 109 22.82 25.15 -37.82
N TYR A 110 24.00 24.87 -37.30
CA TYR A 110 25.27 25.30 -37.87
C TYR A 110 25.95 24.10 -38.52
N PHE A 111 26.46 24.26 -39.70
CA PHE A 111 27.27 23.23 -40.36
C PHE A 111 28.63 23.80 -40.77
N GLN A 112 29.62 22.94 -40.67
CA GLN A 112 30.94 23.20 -41.18
C GLN A 112 31.39 21.96 -41.94
N GLY A 113 31.87 22.16 -43.15
CA GLY A 113 32.37 21.09 -44.02
C GLY A 113 33.58 21.57 -44.82
N SER A 114 34.43 20.63 -45.23
CA SER A 114 35.51 20.91 -46.19
C SER A 114 35.20 20.23 -47.53
N ASN A 115 35.37 20.94 -48.62
CA ASN A 115 35.27 20.35 -49.95
C ASN A 115 36.70 20.15 -50.49
N SER A 116 37.14 18.90 -50.55
CA SER A 116 38.49 18.54 -51.02
C SER A 116 38.76 18.90 -52.49
N ASN A 117 37.67 19.05 -53.30
CA ASN A 117 37.84 19.42 -54.72
C ASN A 117 38.02 20.91 -54.91
N LEU A 118 37.58 21.76 -53.97
CA LEU A 118 37.65 23.21 -54.06
C LEU A 118 38.71 23.80 -53.09
N ASN A 119 39.29 22.95 -52.25
CA ASN A 119 40.22 23.31 -51.17
C ASN A 119 39.72 24.48 -50.27
N GLU A 120 38.39 24.53 -50.08
CA GLU A 120 37.72 25.55 -49.28
C GLU A 120 36.95 24.94 -48.09
N ASN A 121 36.98 25.65 -46.96
CA ASN A 121 36.14 25.35 -45.80
C ASN A 121 34.83 26.10 -45.95
N LEU A 122 33.73 25.35 -45.99
CA LEU A 122 32.39 25.89 -46.07
C LEU A 122 31.77 25.86 -44.70
N SER A 123 31.20 26.97 -44.25
CA SER A 123 30.40 27.02 -43.05
C SER A 123 29.12 27.82 -43.33
N GLY A 124 28.06 27.44 -42.61
CA GLY A 124 26.79 28.13 -42.79
C GLY A 124 25.81 27.84 -41.67
N TYR A 125 24.75 28.61 -41.67
CA TYR A 125 23.63 28.44 -40.74
C TYR A 125 22.38 28.04 -41.54
N TYR A 126 21.62 27.11 -40.95
CA TYR A 126 20.32 26.71 -41.46
C TYR A 126 19.27 27.10 -40.43
N LEU A 127 18.28 27.86 -40.84
CA LEU A 127 17.10 28.19 -40.05
C LEU A 127 15.90 27.45 -40.65
N GLY A 128 15.30 26.57 -39.87
CA GLY A 128 14.12 25.81 -40.28
C GLY A 128 12.90 26.18 -39.42
N LEU A 129 11.73 26.24 -40.04
CA LEU A 129 10.44 26.40 -39.38
C LEU A 129 9.54 25.27 -39.85
N LYS A 130 9.11 24.41 -38.90
CA LYS A 130 8.19 23.32 -39.16
C LYS A 130 6.83 23.65 -38.56
N ILE A 131 5.83 23.83 -39.39
CA ILE A 131 4.46 24.13 -38.98
C ILE A 131 3.61 22.86 -39.11
N PRO A 132 2.99 22.33 -38.02
CA PRO A 132 2.06 21.23 -38.14
C PRO A 132 0.76 21.71 -38.81
N LEU A 133 0.43 21.16 -39.98
CA LEU A 133 -0.77 21.52 -40.72
C LEU A 133 -1.99 20.64 -40.42
N LEU A 134 -1.76 19.45 -39.83
CA LEU A 134 -2.81 18.48 -39.54
C LEU A 134 -2.99 18.34 -38.00
N PHE A 135 -3.98 19.04 -37.49
CA PHE A 135 -4.24 19.14 -36.04
C PHE A 135 -5.14 18.01 -35.48
N PHE A 136 -5.85 17.27 -36.33
CA PHE A 136 -6.87 16.32 -35.88
C PHE A 136 -6.30 15.18 -35.01
N GLY A 137 -5.19 14.58 -35.41
CA GLY A 137 -4.52 13.54 -34.63
C GLY A 137 -3.99 14.06 -33.29
N GLN A 138 -3.44 15.28 -33.30
CA GLN A 138 -2.87 15.88 -32.09
C GLN A 138 -3.97 16.29 -31.10
N SER A 139 -5.10 16.79 -31.60
CA SER A 139 -6.28 17.09 -30.75
C SER A 139 -6.77 15.84 -30.00
N SER A 140 -6.78 14.67 -30.66
CA SER A 140 -7.16 13.40 -30.02
C SER A 140 -6.15 12.97 -28.95
N LYS A 141 -4.85 13.17 -29.15
CA LYS A 141 -3.80 12.90 -28.16
C LYS A 141 -3.92 13.81 -26.94
N ILE A 142 -4.22 15.10 -27.14
CA ILE A 142 -4.46 16.04 -26.04
C ILE A 142 -5.67 15.61 -25.21
N LYS A 143 -6.77 15.18 -25.86
CA LYS A 143 -7.93 14.64 -25.14
C LYS A 143 -7.58 13.39 -24.34
N ALA A 144 -6.85 12.45 -24.95
CA ALA A 144 -6.41 11.24 -24.27
C ALA A 144 -5.52 11.53 -23.05
N SER A 145 -4.55 12.45 -23.19
CA SER A 145 -3.67 12.86 -22.08
C SER A 145 -4.43 13.64 -21.00
N THR A 146 -5.50 14.37 -21.36
CA THR A 146 -6.37 15.03 -20.37
C THR A 146 -7.12 13.99 -19.54
N ILE A 147 -7.71 12.99 -20.18
CA ILE A 147 -8.41 11.89 -19.51
C ILE A 147 -7.42 11.10 -18.62
N ALA A 148 -6.21 10.81 -19.11
CA ALA A 148 -5.20 10.13 -18.31
C ALA A 148 -4.82 10.91 -17.04
N ARG A 149 -4.73 12.26 -17.14
CA ARG A 149 -4.52 13.12 -15.98
C ARG A 149 -5.69 13.08 -15.00
N GLU A 150 -6.92 13.11 -15.50
CA GLU A 150 -8.13 13.02 -14.66
C GLU A 150 -8.18 11.68 -13.91
N ILE A 151 -7.87 10.57 -14.59
CA ILE A 151 -7.77 9.25 -13.94
C ILE A 151 -6.72 9.27 -12.82
N ALA A 152 -5.52 9.79 -13.09
CA ALA A 152 -4.47 9.86 -12.08
C ALA A 152 -4.87 10.73 -10.88
N LEU A 153 -5.65 11.80 -11.11
CA LEU A 153 -6.17 12.64 -10.04
C LEU A 153 -7.20 11.91 -9.17
N GLU A 154 -8.11 11.15 -9.78
CA GLU A 154 -9.10 10.37 -9.04
C GLU A 154 -8.44 9.21 -8.28
N GLU A 155 -7.46 8.52 -8.87
CA GLU A 155 -6.65 7.50 -8.17
C GLU A 155 -5.91 8.07 -6.95
N SER A 156 -5.39 9.30 -7.05
CA SER A 156 -4.75 10.00 -5.93
C SER A 156 -5.73 10.27 -4.78
N LYS A 157 -6.94 10.74 -5.11
CA LYS A 157 -8.00 10.97 -4.12
C LYS A 157 -8.49 9.67 -3.48
N GLU A 158 -8.70 8.63 -4.28
CA GLU A 158 -9.08 7.31 -3.80
C GLU A 158 -8.06 6.78 -2.80
N TYR A 159 -6.78 6.86 -3.14
CA TYR A 159 -5.70 6.42 -2.25
C TYR A 159 -5.67 7.21 -0.94
N GLU A 160 -5.86 8.52 -0.98
CA GLU A 160 -5.95 9.35 0.23
C GLU A 160 -7.08 8.88 1.17
N VAL A 161 -8.25 8.57 0.60
CA VAL A 161 -9.39 8.04 1.36
C VAL A 161 -9.07 6.66 1.94
N LEU A 162 -8.51 5.75 1.13
CA LEU A 162 -8.12 4.40 1.58
C LEU A 162 -7.09 4.45 2.71
N LEU A 163 -6.08 5.30 2.59
CA LEU A 163 -5.06 5.49 3.63
C LEU A 163 -5.67 6.00 4.93
N LYS A 164 -6.61 6.95 4.84
CA LYS A 164 -7.32 7.48 6.00
C LYS A 164 -8.18 6.42 6.69
N ILE A 165 -8.89 5.60 5.92
CA ILE A 165 -9.68 4.49 6.44
C ILE A 165 -8.78 3.45 7.10
N ALA A 166 -7.67 3.06 6.45
CA ALA A 166 -6.70 2.12 7.01
C ALA A 166 -6.12 2.63 8.34
N TYR A 167 -5.76 3.90 8.41
CA TYR A 167 -5.30 4.53 9.64
C TYR A 167 -6.35 4.48 10.77
N LEU A 168 -7.60 4.82 10.46
CA LEU A 168 -8.68 4.78 11.44
C LEU A 168 -8.96 3.36 11.94
N SER A 169 -8.92 2.37 11.05
CA SER A 169 -9.12 0.95 11.41
C SER A 169 -8.01 0.43 12.31
N LEU A 170 -6.75 0.74 11.99
CA LEU A 170 -5.60 0.36 12.82
C LEU A 170 -5.64 1.04 14.19
N LYS A 171 -6.03 2.31 14.24
CA LYS A 171 -6.20 3.04 15.50
C LYS A 171 -7.32 2.43 16.37
N ALA A 172 -8.44 2.04 15.77
CA ALA A 172 -9.53 1.39 16.48
C ALA A 172 -9.10 0.00 17.02
N GLU A 173 -8.36 -0.77 16.22
CA GLU A 173 -7.83 -2.07 16.66
C GLU A 173 -6.81 -1.90 17.80
N LEU A 174 -5.93 -0.90 17.73
CA LEU A 174 -5.00 -0.60 18.81
C LEU A 174 -5.73 -0.30 20.13
N ILE A 175 -6.74 0.59 20.09
CA ILE A 175 -7.56 0.93 21.27
C ILE A 175 -8.22 -0.33 21.86
N LYS A 176 -8.74 -1.21 21.00
CA LYS A 176 -9.36 -2.47 21.43
C LYS A 176 -8.34 -3.38 22.13
N GLN A 177 -7.13 -3.50 21.60
CA GLN A 177 -6.07 -4.30 22.21
C GLN A 177 -5.55 -3.69 23.52
N GLU A 178 -5.45 -2.36 23.61
CA GLU A 178 -5.09 -1.66 24.85
C GLU A 178 -6.13 -1.89 25.95
N GLN A 179 -7.43 -1.83 25.61
CA GLN A 179 -8.51 -2.14 26.56
C GLN A 179 -8.47 -3.60 27.03
N ALA A 180 -8.22 -4.54 26.12
CA ALA A 180 -8.07 -5.94 26.48
C ALA A 180 -6.86 -6.17 27.41
N LEU A 181 -5.73 -5.51 27.13
CA LEU A 181 -4.53 -5.59 27.95
C LEU A 181 -4.79 -5.04 29.37
N THR A 182 -5.43 -3.86 29.47
CA THR A 182 -5.77 -3.26 30.77
C THR A 182 -6.67 -4.17 31.58
N TYR A 183 -7.63 -4.83 30.97
CA TYR A 183 -8.50 -5.81 31.65
C TYR A 183 -7.71 -6.97 32.29
N TYR A 184 -6.66 -7.47 31.57
CA TYR A 184 -5.82 -8.56 32.10
C TYR A 184 -4.72 -8.10 33.06
N GLU A 185 -4.35 -6.83 33.08
CA GLU A 185 -3.38 -6.28 34.03
C GLU A 185 -4.03 -5.90 35.36
N ASP A 186 -5.34 -5.61 35.40
CA ASP A 186 -6.10 -5.19 36.59
C ASP A 186 -6.73 -6.38 37.36
N GLU A 187 -6.70 -7.62 36.85
CA GLU A 187 -7.10 -8.86 37.52
C GLU A 187 -5.89 -9.60 38.14
#